data_bec15d9ec60da3890d5f214eb9f4ccfb
#
_entry.id   bec15d9ec60da3890d5f214eb9f4ccfb
#
_cell.length_a   1.000
_cell.length_b   1.000
_cell.length_c   1.000
_cell.angle_alpha   90.00
_cell.angle_beta   90.00
_cell.angle_gamma   90.00
#
_symmetry.space_group_name_H-M   'P 1'
#
loop_
_entity.id
_entity.type
_entity.pdbx_description
1 polymer ?
#
loop_
_entity_poly.entity_id
_entity_poly.type
_entity_poly.pdbx_seq_one_letter_code
_entity_poly.pdbx_strand_id
1 'polypeptide(L)'
;LSLHDALPILPLMSKEKIEKALAFHKSFPQYSETPLAELNHMAAYLGLNDFFVKDESYRFGLNAFKVLGGSFAMANYIAEKLKKDVSELTYDELTSDQLRSAFGQATFFTATDGNHGRGVAWAANKLGQKSVVLMPKGSTQTRKENIEKEGATVTIEEVNYDECVRMANKMAEETENGVMVQDTAWDGYEKIPTWIMQ
;
A
#
# COMPACT_ATOMS: atom_id res chain seq x y z
N LEU A 1 -28.35 -7.34 2.77
CA LEU A 1 -27.26 -8.28 3.14
C LEU A 1 -27.27 -8.42 4.66
N SER A 2 -27.49 -9.63 5.15
CA SER A 2 -27.47 -9.90 6.58
C SER A 2 -26.02 -9.90 7.09
N LEU A 3 -25.79 -9.58 8.37
CA LEU A 3 -24.48 -9.71 9.03
C LEU A 3 -23.89 -11.13 8.88
N HIS A 4 -24.74 -12.16 8.69
CA HIS A 4 -24.31 -13.53 8.43
C HIS A 4 -23.61 -13.70 7.07
N ASP A 5 -23.97 -12.90 6.06
CA ASP A 5 -23.34 -12.99 4.73
C ASP A 5 -21.92 -12.38 4.70
N ALA A 6 -21.58 -11.60 5.74
CA ALA A 6 -20.26 -10.98 5.91
C ALA A 6 -19.28 -11.83 6.75
N LEU A 7 -19.74 -12.97 7.33
CA LEU A 7 -18.95 -13.81 8.24
C LEU A 7 -17.59 -14.28 7.68
N PRO A 8 -17.41 -14.60 6.38
CA PRO A 8 -16.10 -15.00 5.84
C PRO A 8 -15.05 -13.88 5.88
N ILE A 9 -15.48 -12.61 5.86
CA ILE A 9 -14.59 -11.45 5.82
C ILE A 9 -14.21 -10.98 7.25
N LEU A 10 -15.06 -11.25 8.25
CA LEU A 10 -14.86 -10.79 9.61
C LEU A 10 -13.51 -11.19 10.25
N PRO A 11 -12.96 -12.41 10.05
CA PRO A 11 -11.66 -12.75 10.60
C PRO A 11 -10.50 -11.95 9.98
N LEU A 12 -10.63 -11.58 8.69
CA LEU A 12 -9.62 -10.79 7.97
C LEU A 12 -9.70 -9.30 8.32
N MET A 13 -10.91 -8.81 8.63
CA MET A 13 -11.23 -7.42 8.97
C MET A 13 -11.71 -7.30 10.42
N SER A 14 -11.16 -8.10 11.34
CA SER A 14 -11.51 -8.00 12.75
C SER A 14 -11.09 -6.65 13.33
N LYS A 15 -11.81 -6.19 14.36
CA LYS A 15 -11.49 -4.95 15.07
C LYS A 15 -10.01 -4.90 15.48
N GLU A 16 -9.49 -6.02 16.01
CA GLU A 16 -8.08 -6.13 16.41
C GLU A 16 -7.12 -5.84 15.26
N LYS A 17 -7.36 -6.42 14.07
CA LYS A 17 -6.50 -6.21 12.90
C LYS A 17 -6.55 -4.77 12.38
N ILE A 18 -7.75 -4.18 12.35
CA ILE A 18 -7.94 -2.78 11.97
C ILE A 18 -7.25 -1.85 12.96
N GLU A 19 -7.31 -2.13 14.25
CA GLU A 19 -6.62 -1.36 15.29
C GLU A 19 -5.09 -1.45 15.14
N LYS A 20 -4.54 -2.62 14.78
CA LYS A 20 -3.10 -2.77 14.47
C LYS A 20 -2.70 -1.92 13.27
N ALA A 21 -3.47 -1.97 12.18
CA ALA A 21 -3.21 -1.14 11.00
C ALA A 21 -3.28 0.36 11.32
N LEU A 22 -4.28 0.79 12.09
CA LEU A 22 -4.42 2.18 12.51
C LEU A 22 -3.26 2.63 13.40
N ALA A 23 -2.87 1.82 14.39
CA ALA A 23 -1.74 2.11 15.28
C ALA A 23 -0.44 2.22 14.48
N PHE A 24 -0.20 1.31 13.53
CA PHE A 24 0.93 1.36 12.62
C PHE A 24 0.99 2.69 11.85
N HIS A 25 -0.10 3.09 11.18
CA HIS A 25 -0.12 4.33 10.42
C HIS A 25 0.03 5.58 11.30
N LYS A 26 -0.55 5.57 12.50
CA LYS A 26 -0.39 6.66 13.48
C LYS A 26 1.04 6.82 13.98
N SER A 27 1.89 5.80 13.85
CA SER A 27 3.29 5.90 14.23
C SER A 27 4.14 6.73 13.26
N PHE A 28 3.66 6.99 12.04
CA PHE A 28 4.38 7.81 11.07
C PHE A 28 4.32 9.30 11.45
N PRO A 29 5.45 10.02 11.45
CA PRO A 29 5.46 11.48 11.73
C PRO A 29 4.57 12.30 10.79
N GLN A 30 4.31 11.79 9.59
CA GLN A 30 3.48 12.45 8.59
C GLN A 30 1.98 12.12 8.72
N TYR A 31 1.60 11.27 9.69
CA TYR A 31 0.20 10.90 9.86
C TYR A 31 -0.64 12.09 10.33
N SER A 32 -1.78 12.26 9.67
CA SER A 32 -2.86 13.14 10.13
C SER A 32 -4.20 12.51 9.78
N GLU A 33 -5.22 12.84 10.56
CA GLU A 33 -6.58 12.48 10.19
C GLU A 33 -7.00 13.30 8.97
N THR A 34 -7.47 12.60 7.94
CA THR A 34 -7.98 13.26 6.72
C THR A 34 -9.40 13.76 6.96
N PRO A 35 -9.85 14.85 6.29
CA PRO A 35 -11.17 15.40 6.47
C PRO A 35 -12.30 14.41 6.14
N LEU A 36 -13.38 14.50 6.89
CA LEU A 36 -14.67 13.92 6.52
C LEU A 36 -15.60 15.09 6.18
N ALA A 37 -15.83 15.30 4.88
CA ALA A 37 -16.67 16.38 4.39
C ALA A 37 -18.13 15.93 4.29
N GLU A 38 -19.02 16.72 4.88
CA GLU A 38 -20.48 16.54 4.73
C GLU A 38 -20.98 17.40 3.57
N LEU A 39 -21.56 16.77 2.56
CA LEU A 39 -22.00 17.42 1.32
C LEU A 39 -23.53 17.56 1.28
N ASN A 40 -24.08 18.44 2.12
CA ASN A 40 -25.52 18.64 2.31
C ASN A 40 -26.27 19.00 1.01
N HIS A 41 -25.69 19.85 0.14
CA HIS A 41 -26.28 20.19 -1.15
C HIS A 41 -26.36 19.00 -2.10
N MET A 42 -25.32 18.13 -2.07
CA MET A 42 -25.32 16.92 -2.90
C MET A 42 -26.33 15.91 -2.36
N ALA A 43 -26.42 15.73 -1.04
CA ALA A 43 -27.43 14.88 -0.41
C ALA A 43 -28.85 15.32 -0.83
N ALA A 44 -29.18 16.60 -0.72
CA ALA A 44 -30.46 17.14 -1.12
C ALA A 44 -30.74 16.95 -2.62
N TYR A 45 -29.75 17.20 -3.48
CA TYR A 45 -29.87 17.00 -4.93
C TYR A 45 -30.16 15.54 -5.30
N LEU A 46 -29.55 14.59 -4.59
CA LEU A 46 -29.72 13.14 -4.82
C LEU A 46 -30.91 12.53 -4.07
N GLY A 47 -31.60 13.29 -3.23
CA GLY A 47 -32.72 12.79 -2.40
C GLY A 47 -32.26 11.85 -1.28
N LEU A 48 -31.02 12.02 -0.80
CA LEU A 48 -30.45 11.26 0.32
C LEU A 48 -30.56 12.06 1.61
N ASN A 49 -30.56 11.36 2.78
CA ASN A 49 -30.50 12.02 4.07
C ASN A 49 -29.16 12.71 4.27
N ASP A 50 -28.06 11.98 4.00
CA ASP A 50 -26.70 12.42 4.21
C ASP A 50 -25.79 11.96 3.08
N PHE A 51 -24.73 12.72 2.80
CA PHE A 51 -23.69 12.35 1.85
C PHE A 51 -22.33 12.81 2.40
N PHE A 52 -21.49 11.85 2.77
CA PHE A 52 -20.17 12.11 3.31
C PHE A 52 -19.07 11.69 2.36
N VAL A 53 -18.00 12.47 2.31
CA VAL A 53 -16.78 12.16 1.55
C VAL A 53 -15.58 12.16 2.48
N LYS A 54 -14.93 11.02 2.63
CA LYS A 54 -13.62 10.91 3.28
C LYS A 54 -12.56 11.38 2.29
N ASP A 55 -11.98 12.56 2.54
CA ASP A 55 -11.06 13.20 1.61
C ASP A 55 -9.62 12.73 1.83
N GLU A 56 -9.24 11.67 1.13
CA GLU A 56 -7.89 11.10 1.16
C GLU A 56 -6.86 11.85 0.28
N SER A 57 -7.23 13.02 -0.30
CA SER A 57 -6.26 13.87 -1.01
C SER A 57 -5.17 14.43 -0.09
N TYR A 58 -5.44 14.48 1.21
CA TYR A 58 -4.49 14.92 2.23
C TYR A 58 -3.57 13.82 2.76
N ARG A 59 -3.79 12.54 2.36
CA ARG A 59 -3.05 11.41 2.93
C ARG A 59 -1.56 11.47 2.59
N PHE A 60 -0.71 11.68 3.60
CA PHE A 60 0.76 11.74 3.50
C PHE A 60 1.30 12.68 2.40
N GLY A 61 0.50 13.62 1.91
CA GLY A 61 0.85 14.49 0.78
C GLY A 61 0.84 13.80 -0.60
N LEU A 62 0.32 12.58 -0.69
CA LEU A 62 0.33 11.78 -1.92
C LEU A 62 -0.94 11.90 -2.76
N ASN A 63 -1.94 12.64 -2.28
CA ASN A 63 -3.23 12.82 -2.95
C ASN A 63 -3.97 11.49 -3.26
N ALA A 64 -3.73 10.44 -2.44
CA ALA A 64 -4.35 9.13 -2.58
C ALA A 64 -4.16 8.28 -1.31
N PHE A 65 -5.11 7.36 -1.04
CA PHE A 65 -5.07 6.48 0.14
C PHE A 65 -4.23 5.21 -0.04
N LYS A 66 -3.87 4.82 -1.24
CA LYS A 66 -3.25 3.51 -1.53
C LYS A 66 -1.90 3.27 -0.83
N VAL A 67 -1.26 4.33 -0.36
CA VAL A 67 -0.07 4.23 0.49
C VAL A 67 -0.32 3.47 1.80
N LEU A 68 -1.53 3.55 2.35
CA LEU A 68 -1.89 2.86 3.60
C LEU A 68 -1.72 1.35 3.44
N GLY A 69 -2.36 0.76 2.43
CA GLY A 69 -2.25 -0.69 2.19
C GLY A 69 -0.83 -1.12 1.85
N GLY A 70 -0.14 -0.39 0.96
CA GLY A 70 1.23 -0.69 0.57
C GLY A 70 2.22 -0.69 1.74
N SER A 71 2.17 0.34 2.58
CA SER A 71 3.05 0.46 3.74
C SER A 71 2.76 -0.61 4.81
N PHE A 72 1.50 -0.90 5.07
CA PHE A 72 1.11 -1.93 6.05
C PHE A 72 1.48 -3.34 5.57
N ALA A 73 1.33 -3.64 4.28
CA ALA A 73 1.77 -4.91 3.71
C ALA A 73 3.29 -5.09 3.82
N MET A 74 4.08 -4.05 3.55
CA MET A 74 5.54 -4.08 3.76
C MET A 74 5.90 -4.33 5.22
N ALA A 75 5.25 -3.66 6.16
CA ALA A 75 5.49 -3.85 7.59
C ALA A 75 5.17 -5.28 8.03
N ASN A 76 4.04 -5.84 7.58
CA ASN A 76 3.69 -7.24 7.86
C ASN A 76 4.71 -8.23 7.27
N TYR A 77 5.19 -7.97 6.05
CA TYR A 77 6.25 -8.80 5.45
C TYR A 77 7.53 -8.78 6.28
N ILE A 78 7.98 -7.59 6.69
CA ILE A 78 9.17 -7.43 7.54
C ILE A 78 8.97 -8.11 8.90
N ALA A 79 7.80 -7.92 9.52
CA ALA A 79 7.43 -8.55 10.78
C ALA A 79 7.53 -10.08 10.70
N GLU A 80 6.93 -10.67 9.66
CA GLU A 80 6.96 -12.11 9.43
C GLU A 80 8.39 -12.64 9.28
N LYS A 81 9.24 -11.96 8.49
CA LYS A 81 10.64 -12.34 8.31
C LYS A 81 11.42 -12.29 9.62
N LEU A 82 11.12 -11.34 10.48
CA LEU A 82 11.72 -11.20 11.80
C LEU A 82 11.04 -12.03 12.91
N LYS A 83 9.96 -12.76 12.58
CA LYS A 83 9.12 -13.53 13.51
C LYS A 83 8.56 -12.65 14.66
N LYS A 84 8.16 -11.42 14.32
CA LYS A 84 7.55 -10.45 15.21
C LYS A 84 6.06 -10.24 14.86
N ASP A 85 5.28 -9.68 15.78
CA ASP A 85 3.96 -9.14 15.45
C ASP A 85 4.13 -7.73 14.83
N VAL A 86 3.28 -7.39 13.86
CA VAL A 86 3.35 -6.07 13.20
C VAL A 86 3.11 -4.91 14.18
N SER A 87 2.40 -5.14 15.27
CA SER A 87 2.19 -4.14 16.33
C SER A 87 3.47 -3.74 17.07
N GLU A 88 4.54 -4.54 16.96
CA GLU A 88 5.86 -4.23 17.49
C GLU A 88 6.68 -3.34 16.55
N LEU A 89 6.23 -3.16 15.30
CA LEU A 89 6.96 -2.45 14.25
C LEU A 89 6.36 -1.07 13.98
N THR A 90 6.61 -0.13 14.89
CA THR A 90 6.33 1.29 14.66
C THR A 90 7.25 1.84 13.56
N TYR A 91 6.95 3.05 13.06
CA TYR A 91 7.83 3.75 12.12
C TYR A 91 9.28 3.86 12.64
N ASP A 92 9.45 4.23 13.91
CA ASP A 92 10.77 4.38 14.53
C ASP A 92 11.52 3.04 14.58
N GLU A 93 10.83 1.95 14.94
CA GLU A 93 11.41 0.60 14.91
C GLU A 93 11.83 0.19 13.50
N LEU A 94 10.95 0.39 12.50
CA LEU A 94 11.22 0.04 11.10
C LEU A 94 12.38 0.82 10.49
N THR A 95 12.65 2.02 10.98
CA THR A 95 13.75 2.88 10.51
C THR A 95 15.00 2.80 11.36
N SER A 96 14.99 2.00 12.44
CA SER A 96 16.13 1.83 13.36
C SER A 96 17.30 1.10 12.70
N ASP A 97 18.51 1.42 13.13
CA ASP A 97 19.73 0.71 12.70
C ASP A 97 19.74 -0.76 13.14
N GLN A 98 19.10 -1.06 14.27
CA GLN A 98 18.94 -2.43 14.76
C GLN A 98 18.11 -3.27 13.81
N LEU A 99 16.98 -2.76 13.35
CA LEU A 99 16.12 -3.46 12.38
C LEU A 99 16.82 -3.60 11.04
N ARG A 100 17.46 -2.54 10.55
CA ARG A 100 18.25 -2.59 9.30
C ARG A 100 19.32 -3.66 9.34
N SER A 101 20.00 -3.81 10.47
CA SER A 101 21.02 -4.85 10.65
C SER A 101 20.42 -6.25 10.69
N ALA A 102 19.22 -6.42 11.27
CA ALA A 102 18.57 -7.71 11.43
C ALA A 102 17.84 -8.17 10.14
N PHE A 103 17.15 -7.27 9.46
CA PHE A 103 16.35 -7.56 8.27
C PHE A 103 17.13 -7.41 6.96
N GLY A 104 18.05 -6.45 6.91
CA GLY A 104 18.75 -6.08 5.68
C GLY A 104 17.91 -5.16 4.79
N GLN A 105 18.15 -5.27 3.48
CA GLN A 105 17.43 -4.48 2.48
C GLN A 105 16.67 -5.39 1.52
N ALA A 106 15.37 -5.14 1.35
CA ALA A 106 14.52 -5.74 0.34
C ALA A 106 14.30 -4.78 -0.84
N THR A 107 13.93 -5.35 -1.99
CA THR A 107 13.43 -4.59 -3.14
C THR A 107 11.98 -4.95 -3.37
N PHE A 108 11.09 -3.99 -3.21
CA PHE A 108 9.66 -4.17 -3.42
C PHE A 108 9.28 -3.86 -4.86
N PHE A 109 8.62 -4.82 -5.51
CA PHE A 109 8.19 -4.73 -6.90
C PHE A 109 6.68 -4.54 -6.98
N THR A 110 6.23 -3.74 -7.93
CA THR A 110 4.80 -3.63 -8.26
C THR A 110 4.60 -3.20 -9.70
N ALA A 111 3.42 -3.51 -10.25
CA ALA A 111 2.93 -2.93 -11.49
C ALA A 111 1.77 -1.98 -11.21
N THR A 112 1.72 -0.83 -11.88
CA THR A 112 0.72 0.20 -11.62
C THR A 112 0.52 1.15 -12.80
N ASP A 113 -0.65 1.75 -12.86
CA ASP A 113 -0.91 2.93 -13.70
C ASP A 113 -0.81 4.26 -12.92
N GLY A 114 -0.50 4.22 -11.60
CA GLY A 114 -0.34 5.46 -10.81
C GLY A 114 -0.27 5.30 -9.29
N ASN A 115 -1.40 5.46 -8.60
CA ASN A 115 -1.43 5.71 -7.15
C ASN A 115 -0.92 4.55 -6.28
N HIS A 116 -1.13 3.30 -6.69
CA HIS A 116 -0.61 2.15 -5.93
C HIS A 116 0.92 2.16 -5.96
N GLY A 117 1.52 2.26 -7.15
CA GLY A 117 2.98 2.30 -7.27
C GLY A 117 3.60 3.52 -6.58
N ARG A 118 2.94 4.69 -6.61
CA ARG A 118 3.39 5.85 -5.86
C ARG A 118 3.38 5.60 -4.36
N GLY A 119 2.34 4.96 -3.85
CA GLY A 119 2.25 4.57 -2.43
C GLY A 119 3.33 3.55 -2.02
N VAL A 120 3.59 2.54 -2.86
CA VAL A 120 4.67 1.55 -2.67
C VAL A 120 6.03 2.24 -2.67
N ALA A 121 6.30 3.11 -3.63
CA ALA A 121 7.55 3.86 -3.73
C ALA A 121 7.81 4.71 -2.47
N TRP A 122 6.82 5.50 -2.06
CA TRP A 122 6.90 6.34 -0.86
C TRP A 122 7.16 5.50 0.39
N ALA A 123 6.39 4.43 0.58
CA ALA A 123 6.54 3.56 1.74
C ALA A 123 7.93 2.90 1.79
N ALA A 124 8.39 2.32 0.68
CA ALA A 124 9.72 1.72 0.60
C ALA A 124 10.81 2.73 0.95
N ASN A 125 10.76 3.94 0.38
CA ASN A 125 11.71 5.01 0.68
C ASN A 125 11.71 5.36 2.17
N LYS A 126 10.52 5.58 2.76
CA LYS A 126 10.41 5.91 4.20
C LYS A 126 10.94 4.82 5.11
N LEU A 127 10.80 3.57 4.72
CA LEU A 127 11.29 2.41 5.47
C LEU A 127 12.75 2.01 5.13
N GLY A 128 13.45 2.82 4.33
CA GLY A 128 14.85 2.55 3.94
C GLY A 128 15.02 1.34 3.02
N GLN A 129 13.95 0.96 2.32
CA GLN A 129 13.91 -0.14 1.38
C GLN A 129 13.99 0.36 -0.07
N LYS A 130 14.20 -0.54 -1.02
CA LYS A 130 14.17 -0.24 -2.46
C LYS A 130 12.80 -0.53 -3.05
N SER A 131 12.47 0.14 -4.16
CA SER A 131 11.28 -0.19 -4.94
C SER A 131 11.53 -0.08 -6.44
N VAL A 132 10.89 -0.99 -7.18
CA VAL A 132 10.86 -1.04 -8.64
C VAL A 132 9.41 -1.08 -9.08
N VAL A 133 9.04 -0.15 -9.95
CA VAL A 133 7.65 0.03 -10.40
C VAL A 133 7.60 -0.09 -11.91
N LEU A 134 6.84 -1.05 -12.41
CA LEU A 134 6.57 -1.21 -13.83
C LEU A 134 5.22 -0.56 -14.16
N MET A 135 5.19 0.22 -15.21
CA MET A 135 3.98 0.86 -15.71
C MET A 135 3.61 0.32 -17.09
N PRO A 136 2.33 0.07 -17.37
CA PRO A 136 1.91 -0.43 -18.67
C PRO A 136 2.01 0.64 -19.76
N LYS A 137 2.00 0.20 -21.02
CA LYS A 137 1.88 1.05 -22.21
C LYS A 137 0.71 2.03 -22.08
N GLY A 138 0.96 3.29 -22.43
CA GLY A 138 -0.01 4.38 -22.34
C GLY A 138 0.00 5.12 -21.00
N SER A 139 0.81 4.70 -20.04
CA SER A 139 1.07 5.48 -18.83
C SER A 139 1.73 6.81 -19.20
N THR A 140 1.37 7.89 -18.48
CA THR A 140 1.91 9.21 -18.79
C THR A 140 3.28 9.43 -18.14
N GLN A 141 4.13 10.20 -18.80
CA GLN A 141 5.43 10.59 -18.26
C GLN A 141 5.32 11.32 -16.90
N THR A 142 4.29 12.16 -16.72
CA THR A 142 4.01 12.85 -15.44
C THR A 142 3.77 11.87 -14.30
N ARG A 143 3.02 10.77 -14.54
CA ARG A 143 2.79 9.73 -13.52
C ARG A 143 4.08 9.01 -13.17
N LYS A 144 4.90 8.66 -14.17
CA LYS A 144 6.21 8.06 -13.97
C LYS A 144 7.07 8.94 -13.08
N GLU A 145 7.24 10.21 -13.45
CA GLU A 145 8.04 11.19 -12.69
C GLU A 145 7.54 11.37 -11.25
N ASN A 146 6.23 11.34 -11.02
CA ASN A 146 5.67 11.42 -9.67
C ASN A 146 6.02 10.20 -8.81
N ILE A 147 6.17 9.03 -9.41
CA ILE A 147 6.60 7.81 -8.69
C ILE A 147 8.12 7.84 -8.46
N GLU A 148 8.90 8.28 -9.46
CA GLU A 148 10.36 8.42 -9.34
C GLU A 148 10.75 9.42 -8.23
N LYS A 149 9.99 10.52 -8.07
CA LYS A 149 10.19 11.49 -6.98
C LYS A 149 10.06 10.86 -5.58
N GLU A 150 9.31 9.78 -5.45
CA GLU A 150 9.19 9.03 -4.19
C GLU A 150 10.36 8.04 -3.99
N GLY A 151 11.32 7.97 -4.91
CA GLY A 151 12.56 7.20 -4.76
C GLY A 151 12.56 5.83 -5.43
N ALA A 152 11.56 5.49 -6.24
CA ALA A 152 11.51 4.23 -6.98
C ALA A 152 12.32 4.28 -8.30
N THR A 153 12.79 3.11 -8.75
CA THR A 153 13.14 2.89 -10.14
C THR A 153 11.85 2.59 -10.93
N VAL A 154 11.58 3.36 -11.98
CA VAL A 154 10.31 3.24 -12.72
C VAL A 154 10.55 3.06 -14.21
N THR A 155 9.88 2.09 -14.83
CA THR A 155 9.88 1.86 -16.27
C THR A 155 8.47 1.88 -16.83
N ILE A 156 8.30 2.34 -18.06
CA ILE A 156 7.06 2.18 -18.84
C ILE A 156 7.35 1.11 -19.87
N GLU A 157 6.60 0.00 -19.76
CA GLU A 157 6.77 -1.15 -20.62
C GLU A 157 5.80 -1.08 -21.82
N GLU A 158 6.21 -1.60 -22.96
CA GLU A 158 5.39 -1.65 -24.19
C GLU A 158 4.36 -2.80 -24.19
N VAL A 159 3.80 -3.11 -23.01
CA VAL A 159 2.86 -4.21 -22.78
C VAL A 159 1.62 -3.73 -22.01
N ASN A 160 0.58 -4.56 -21.94
CA ASN A 160 -0.62 -4.26 -21.15
C ASN A 160 -0.36 -4.43 -19.63
N TYR A 161 -1.36 -4.05 -18.83
CA TYR A 161 -1.26 -4.10 -17.37
C TYR A 161 -0.98 -5.50 -16.82
N ASP A 162 -1.71 -6.52 -17.29
CA ASP A 162 -1.56 -7.89 -16.79
C ASP A 162 -0.17 -8.45 -17.09
N GLU A 163 0.40 -8.11 -18.24
CA GLU A 163 1.78 -8.48 -18.58
C GLU A 163 2.79 -7.74 -17.72
N CYS A 164 2.57 -6.46 -17.42
CA CYS A 164 3.39 -5.73 -16.45
C CYS A 164 3.39 -6.40 -15.07
N VAL A 165 2.23 -6.86 -14.60
CA VAL A 165 2.13 -7.61 -13.33
C VAL A 165 2.96 -8.88 -13.37
N ARG A 166 2.87 -9.67 -14.46
CA ARG A 166 3.68 -10.89 -14.63
C ARG A 166 5.18 -10.58 -14.66
N MET A 167 5.58 -9.52 -15.38
CA MET A 167 6.97 -9.08 -15.45
C MET A 167 7.49 -8.65 -14.07
N ALA A 168 6.73 -7.83 -13.34
CA ALA A 168 7.11 -7.38 -12.01
C ALA A 168 7.24 -8.56 -11.03
N ASN A 169 6.33 -9.53 -11.08
CA ASN A 169 6.39 -10.73 -10.25
C ASN A 169 7.63 -11.56 -10.57
N LYS A 170 7.91 -11.79 -11.85
CA LYS A 170 9.11 -12.51 -12.28
C LYS A 170 10.39 -11.80 -11.82
N MET A 171 10.47 -10.48 -11.98
CA MET A 171 11.62 -9.71 -11.50
C MET A 171 11.79 -9.82 -9.98
N ALA A 172 10.70 -9.84 -9.22
CA ALA A 172 10.74 -10.04 -7.78
C ALA A 172 11.29 -11.43 -7.41
N GLU A 173 10.89 -12.48 -8.11
CA GLU A 173 11.36 -13.85 -7.90
C GLU A 173 12.86 -14.02 -8.27
N GLU A 174 13.33 -13.33 -9.29
CA GLU A 174 14.72 -13.39 -9.77
C GLU A 174 15.67 -12.46 -9.00
N THR A 175 15.16 -11.58 -8.15
CA THR A 175 15.94 -10.62 -7.38
C THR A 175 16.17 -11.13 -5.95
N GLU A 176 17.40 -11.10 -5.48
CA GLU A 176 17.69 -11.41 -4.08
C GLU A 176 16.94 -10.46 -3.14
N ASN A 177 16.19 -11.01 -2.20
CA ASN A 177 15.25 -10.26 -1.34
C ASN A 177 14.21 -9.42 -2.11
N GLY A 178 13.85 -9.86 -3.32
CA GLY A 178 12.77 -9.28 -4.10
C GLY A 178 11.41 -9.69 -3.54
N VAL A 179 10.47 -8.75 -3.49
CA VAL A 179 9.13 -8.96 -2.93
C VAL A 179 8.09 -8.28 -3.81
N MET A 180 7.13 -9.06 -4.33
CA MET A 180 5.98 -8.48 -5.02
C MET A 180 5.02 -7.84 -4.02
N VAL A 181 4.60 -6.59 -4.26
CA VAL A 181 3.57 -5.87 -3.48
C VAL A 181 2.52 -5.35 -4.45
N GLN A 182 1.59 -6.23 -4.81
CA GLN A 182 0.51 -5.94 -5.76
C GLN A 182 -0.84 -5.95 -5.04
N ASP A 183 -1.75 -5.06 -5.43
CA ASP A 183 -3.09 -4.93 -4.86
C ASP A 183 -4.15 -5.81 -5.54
N THR A 184 -3.71 -6.71 -6.44
CA THR A 184 -4.53 -7.73 -7.09
C THR A 184 -4.08 -9.12 -6.65
N ALA A 185 -5.03 -9.98 -6.26
CA ALA A 185 -4.74 -11.35 -5.84
C ALA A 185 -4.82 -12.33 -7.03
N TRP A 186 -4.05 -13.41 -6.94
CA TRP A 186 -4.14 -14.61 -7.80
C TRP A 186 -3.77 -15.86 -7.00
N ASP A 187 -3.98 -17.04 -7.56
CA ASP A 187 -3.69 -18.31 -6.90
C ASP A 187 -2.25 -18.38 -6.39
N GLY A 188 -2.10 -18.52 -5.06
CA GLY A 188 -0.80 -18.52 -4.37
C GLY A 188 -0.26 -17.13 -4.00
N TYR A 189 -0.96 -16.05 -4.36
CA TYR A 189 -0.62 -14.69 -4.00
C TYR A 189 -1.83 -13.96 -3.38
N GLU A 190 -2.30 -14.41 -2.23
CA GLU A 190 -3.46 -13.83 -1.52
C GLU A 190 -3.05 -13.06 -0.26
N LYS A 191 -1.91 -13.41 0.31
CA LYS A 191 -1.48 -12.93 1.62
C LYS A 191 -1.18 -11.43 1.63
N ILE A 192 -0.36 -10.96 0.70
CA ILE A 192 0.00 -9.54 0.59
C ILE A 192 -1.21 -8.68 0.21
N PRO A 193 -2.04 -9.06 -0.80
CA PRO A 193 -3.31 -8.36 -1.04
C PRO A 193 -4.22 -8.30 0.18
N THR A 194 -4.29 -9.35 0.99
CA THR A 194 -5.05 -9.33 2.24
C THR A 194 -4.53 -8.26 3.20
N TRP A 195 -3.23 -8.14 3.39
CA TRP A 195 -2.64 -7.10 4.22
C TRP A 195 -2.86 -5.69 3.66
N ILE A 196 -2.84 -5.54 2.33
CA ILE A 196 -3.15 -4.25 1.67
C ILE A 196 -4.58 -3.81 1.97
N MET A 197 -5.53 -4.73 2.10
CA MET A 197 -6.96 -4.45 2.31
C MET A 197 -7.33 -4.26 3.78
N GLN A 198 -6.49 -4.57 4.74
CA GLN A 198 -6.67 -4.34 6.18
C GLN A 198 -6.48 -2.88 6.56
#